data_14a8da2482ef71d5ca1115f93f836e1b
#
_entry.id   14a8da2482ef71d5ca1115f93f836e1b
#
_cell.length_a   1.000
_cell.length_b   1.000
_cell.length_c   1.000
_cell.angle_alpha   90.00
_cell.angle_beta   90.00
_cell.angle_gamma   90.00
#
_symmetry.space_group_name_H-M   'P 1'
#
loop_
_entity.id
_entity.type
_entity.pdbx_description
1 polymer ?
#
loop_
_entity_poly.entity_id
_entity_poly.type
_entity_poly.pdbx_seq_one_letter_code
_entity_poly.pdbx_strand_id
1 'polypeptide(L)'
;MILTLFVGLLCFTYQAKAQWTVIDPSNLVQNIKSAVQSSTTASNMIKSLQESVKIYNQSKAYYDALKSVHNIIKDARKVKLTIEMVSEITDIYMSGFNRMVTDRNFTPGELAAISAGYARLLEEGGALVTELKNIVTSGNGLSLSDKERMDVVDQIYTRMLRYRNLTRYYTDKAISVSFLRSQSKGDAARVQALYGKPSERYW
;
A
#
# COMPACT_ATOMS: atom_id res chain seq x y z
N MET A 1 -23.62 36.93 22.93
CA MET A 1 -22.35 36.27 23.32
C MET A 1 -22.30 34.78 22.99
N ILE A 2 -23.39 34.06 22.74
CA ILE A 2 -23.39 32.61 22.42
C ILE A 2 -23.18 32.36 20.94
N LEU A 3 -23.55 33.26 20.06
CA LEU A 3 -23.40 33.10 18.60
C LEU A 3 -21.95 33.23 18.10
N THR A 4 -21.10 33.96 18.79
CA THR A 4 -19.68 34.13 18.45
C THR A 4 -18.81 32.92 18.81
N LEU A 5 -19.27 32.08 19.75
CA LEU A 5 -18.57 30.85 20.14
C LEU A 5 -18.77 29.72 19.11
N PHE A 6 -19.89 29.74 18.36
CA PHE A 6 -20.23 28.69 17.40
C PHE A 6 -19.48 28.84 16.06
N VAL A 7 -19.10 30.07 15.69
CA VAL A 7 -18.35 30.34 14.44
C VAL A 7 -16.87 29.95 14.58
N GLY A 8 -16.30 29.99 15.80
CA GLY A 8 -14.91 29.58 16.06
C GLY A 8 -14.67 28.06 15.94
N LEU A 9 -15.72 27.24 16.06
CA LEU A 9 -15.59 25.77 16.04
C LEU A 9 -15.61 25.16 14.63
N LEU A 10 -15.98 25.93 13.62
CA LEU A 10 -16.09 25.48 12.22
C LEU A 10 -14.80 25.65 11.39
N CYS A 11 -13.74 26.24 11.94
CA CYS A 11 -12.49 26.53 11.23
C CYS A 11 -11.41 25.46 11.41
N PHE A 12 -11.64 24.39 12.16
CA PHE A 12 -10.73 23.24 12.18
C PHE A 12 -11.09 22.25 11.07
N THR A 13 -11.01 22.70 9.82
CA THR A 13 -10.83 21.75 8.72
C THR A 13 -9.44 21.14 8.89
N TYR A 14 -9.38 19.98 9.52
CA TYR A 14 -8.20 19.14 9.49
C TYR A 14 -7.91 18.84 8.00
N GLN A 15 -6.97 19.58 7.45
CA GLN A 15 -6.31 19.14 6.25
C GLN A 15 -5.56 17.87 6.65
N ALA A 16 -6.14 16.72 6.40
CA ALA A 16 -5.45 15.44 6.41
C ALA A 16 -4.34 15.55 5.34
N LYS A 17 -3.18 16.05 5.74
CA LYS A 17 -1.98 15.95 4.94
C LYS A 17 -1.74 14.44 4.85
N ALA A 18 -1.88 13.88 3.65
CA ALA A 18 -1.37 12.55 3.39
C ALA A 18 0.14 12.62 3.68
N GLN A 19 0.50 12.22 4.89
CA GLN A 19 1.89 12.13 5.30
C GLN A 19 2.38 10.78 4.80
N TRP A 20 3.40 10.80 3.97
CA TRP A 20 4.13 9.60 3.64
C TRP A 20 4.70 9.03 4.93
N THR A 21 4.25 7.84 5.31
CA THR A 21 4.72 7.13 6.49
C THR A 21 6.21 6.82 6.33
N VAL A 22 6.98 6.96 7.39
CA VAL A 22 8.35 6.45 7.40
C VAL A 22 8.26 4.93 7.49
N ILE A 23 8.62 4.25 6.41
CA ILE A 23 8.61 2.79 6.37
C ILE A 23 9.95 2.29 6.90
N ASP A 24 9.92 1.66 8.06
CA ASP A 24 11.04 0.92 8.62
C ASP A 24 10.78 -0.59 8.47
N PRO A 25 11.48 -1.28 7.55
CA PRO A 25 11.34 -2.70 7.34
C PRO A 25 12.08 -3.56 8.38
N SER A 26 12.86 -2.97 9.28
CA SER A 26 13.79 -3.68 10.17
C SER A 26 13.07 -4.70 11.06
N ASN A 27 11.96 -4.31 11.64
CA ASN A 27 11.13 -5.18 12.49
C ASN A 27 10.59 -6.38 11.70
N LEU A 28 10.05 -6.12 10.50
CA LEU A 28 9.54 -7.19 9.64
C LEU A 28 10.66 -8.14 9.19
N VAL A 29 11.84 -7.64 8.87
CA VAL A 29 13.01 -8.46 8.54
C VAL A 29 13.38 -9.38 9.71
N GLN A 30 13.39 -8.87 10.95
CA GLN A 30 13.66 -9.67 12.14
C GLN A 30 12.59 -10.75 12.35
N ASN A 31 11.33 -10.39 12.21
CA ASN A 31 10.22 -11.34 12.35
C ASN A 31 10.26 -12.44 11.29
N ILE A 32 10.61 -12.11 10.03
CA ILE A 32 10.82 -13.12 8.97
C ILE A 32 11.94 -14.08 9.37
N LYS A 33 13.10 -13.57 9.81
CA LYS A 33 14.22 -14.41 10.23
C LYS A 33 13.87 -15.32 11.41
N SER A 34 13.05 -14.84 12.35
CA SER A 34 12.64 -15.60 13.52
C SER A 34 11.58 -16.66 13.20
N ALA A 35 10.65 -16.36 12.28
CA ALA A 35 9.55 -17.24 11.94
C ALA A 35 9.91 -18.30 10.89
N VAL A 36 10.90 -18.03 10.03
CA VAL A 36 11.26 -18.89 8.90
C VAL A 36 12.64 -19.49 9.10
N GLN A 37 12.70 -20.79 9.46
CA GLN A 37 13.95 -21.51 9.69
C GLN A 37 14.76 -21.73 8.42
N SER A 38 14.13 -21.83 7.25
CA SER A 38 14.82 -21.97 5.97
C SER A 38 15.49 -20.64 5.57
N SER A 39 16.79 -20.60 5.58
CA SER A 39 17.57 -19.41 5.20
C SER A 39 17.26 -18.93 3.77
N THR A 40 17.05 -19.84 2.82
CA THR A 40 16.69 -19.51 1.44
C THR A 40 15.32 -18.87 1.35
N THR A 41 14.31 -19.45 2.03
CA THR A 41 12.94 -18.90 2.05
C THR A 41 12.91 -17.52 2.72
N ALA A 42 13.57 -17.37 3.88
CA ALA A 42 13.68 -16.09 4.56
C ALA A 42 14.40 -15.04 3.68
N SER A 43 15.49 -15.41 3.02
CA SER A 43 16.22 -14.51 2.11
C SER A 43 15.35 -14.02 0.95
N ASN A 44 14.59 -14.90 0.32
CA ASN A 44 13.68 -14.53 -0.77
C ASN A 44 12.59 -13.57 -0.32
N MET A 45 11.99 -13.80 0.86
CA MET A 45 10.99 -12.90 1.44
C MET A 45 11.59 -11.53 1.77
N ILE A 46 12.79 -11.48 2.35
CA ILE A 46 13.50 -10.23 2.65
C ILE A 46 13.84 -9.49 1.37
N LYS A 47 14.28 -10.19 0.31
CA LYS A 47 14.53 -9.57 -0.99
C LYS A 47 13.26 -8.96 -1.58
N SER A 48 12.14 -9.67 -1.58
CA SER A 48 10.85 -9.14 -2.03
C SER A 48 10.44 -7.89 -1.24
N LEU A 49 10.67 -7.87 0.07
CA LEU A 49 10.41 -6.72 0.92
C LEU A 49 11.31 -5.52 0.53
N GLN A 50 12.60 -5.74 0.33
CA GLN A 50 13.54 -4.69 -0.09
C GLN A 50 13.18 -4.08 -1.44
N GLU A 51 12.79 -4.89 -2.41
CA GLU A 51 12.27 -4.43 -3.72
C GLU A 51 11.01 -3.56 -3.54
N SER A 52 10.10 -3.98 -2.67
CA SER A 52 8.87 -3.23 -2.36
C SER A 52 9.18 -1.87 -1.72
N VAL A 53 10.12 -1.81 -0.79
CA VAL A 53 10.58 -0.55 -0.17
C VAL A 53 11.27 0.36 -1.19
N LYS A 54 12.01 -0.21 -2.14
CA LYS A 54 12.63 0.54 -3.24
C LYS A 54 11.57 1.20 -4.12
N ILE A 55 10.52 0.47 -4.52
CA ILE A 55 9.40 1.01 -5.31
C ILE A 55 8.71 2.16 -4.55
N TYR A 56 8.47 1.98 -3.26
CA TYR A 56 7.92 3.03 -2.39
C TYR A 56 8.80 4.29 -2.39
N ASN A 57 10.10 4.15 -2.14
CA ASN A 57 11.02 5.28 -2.08
C ASN A 57 11.13 6.02 -3.43
N GLN A 58 11.12 5.30 -4.54
CA GLN A 58 11.10 5.89 -5.89
C GLN A 58 9.81 6.68 -6.13
N SER A 59 8.66 6.13 -5.73
CA SER A 59 7.36 6.80 -5.86
C SER A 59 7.30 8.05 -4.97
N LYS A 60 7.83 7.98 -3.75
CA LYS A 60 7.96 9.12 -2.85
C LYS A 60 8.84 10.22 -3.42
N ALA A 61 10.01 9.88 -3.92
CA ALA A 61 10.92 10.85 -4.54
C ALA A 61 10.26 11.55 -5.74
N TYR A 62 9.51 10.81 -6.55
CA TYR A 62 8.74 11.39 -7.65
C TYR A 62 7.63 12.33 -7.14
N TYR A 63 6.89 11.94 -6.10
CA TYR A 63 5.89 12.80 -5.47
C TYR A 63 6.48 14.11 -4.94
N ASP A 64 7.64 14.03 -4.27
CA ASP A 64 8.31 15.22 -3.74
C ASP A 64 8.81 16.15 -4.87
N ALA A 65 9.29 15.56 -5.96
CA ALA A 65 9.68 16.33 -7.15
C ALA A 65 8.48 17.05 -7.80
N LEU A 66 7.31 16.42 -7.85
CA LEU A 66 6.09 17.03 -8.40
C LEU A 66 5.61 18.24 -7.60
N LYS A 67 5.85 18.30 -6.29
CA LYS A 67 5.47 19.45 -5.45
C LYS A 67 6.19 20.75 -5.86
N SER A 68 7.35 20.64 -6.49
CA SER A 68 8.16 21.78 -6.92
C SER A 68 7.81 22.31 -8.32
N VAL A 69 6.94 21.63 -9.07
CA VAL A 69 6.57 21.98 -10.44
C VAL A 69 5.30 22.83 -10.44
N HIS A 70 5.43 24.12 -10.87
CA HIS A 70 4.32 25.08 -10.88
C HIS A 70 3.28 24.89 -12.00
N ASN A 71 3.61 24.16 -13.06
CA ASN A 71 2.76 23.96 -14.25
C ASN A 71 2.32 22.50 -14.39
N ILE A 72 1.64 21.99 -13.38
CA ILE A 72 1.09 20.64 -13.48
C ILE A 72 -0.29 20.71 -14.14
N ILE A 73 -0.48 19.80 -15.09
CA ILE A 73 -1.72 19.45 -15.80
C ILE A 73 -2.94 19.64 -14.87
N LYS A 74 -4.03 20.17 -15.42
CA LYS A 74 -5.27 20.51 -14.69
C LYS A 74 -5.81 19.44 -13.74
N ASP A 75 -5.33 18.19 -13.83
CA ASP A 75 -5.73 17.09 -12.94
C ASP A 75 -4.60 16.65 -11.97
N ALA A 76 -3.82 17.60 -11.46
CA ALA A 76 -2.78 17.36 -10.46
C ALA A 76 -3.27 16.52 -9.27
N ARG A 77 -4.57 16.60 -8.93
CA ARG A 77 -5.18 15.81 -7.86
C ARG A 77 -5.13 14.31 -8.14
N LYS A 78 -5.50 13.85 -9.36
CA LYS A 78 -5.46 12.41 -9.70
C LYS A 78 -4.02 11.89 -9.78
N VAL A 79 -3.10 12.68 -10.31
CA VAL A 79 -1.66 12.38 -10.33
C VAL A 79 -1.17 12.15 -8.88
N LYS A 80 -1.45 13.11 -8.00
CA LYS A 80 -1.10 13.01 -6.58
C LYS A 80 -1.69 11.76 -5.92
N LEU A 81 -3.00 11.56 -6.05
CA LEU A 81 -3.71 10.42 -5.45
C LEU A 81 -3.18 9.08 -5.98
N THR A 82 -2.80 9.00 -7.26
CA THR A 82 -2.22 7.78 -7.84
C THR A 82 -0.92 7.40 -7.14
N ILE A 83 -0.05 8.39 -6.90
CA ILE A 83 1.23 8.13 -6.25
C ILE A 83 1.02 7.80 -4.76
N GLU A 84 0.11 8.49 -4.08
CA GLU A 84 -0.23 8.23 -2.68
C GLU A 84 -0.79 6.82 -2.47
N MET A 85 -1.52 6.26 -3.43
CA MET A 85 -1.99 4.87 -3.36
C MET A 85 -0.86 3.84 -3.31
N VAL A 86 0.34 4.13 -3.83
CA VAL A 86 1.51 3.24 -3.65
C VAL A 86 1.92 3.19 -2.19
N SER A 87 1.87 4.33 -1.47
CA SER A 87 2.09 4.35 -0.03
C SER A 87 1.06 3.49 0.71
N GLU A 88 -0.23 3.66 0.39
CA GLU A 88 -1.29 2.86 1.00
C GLU A 88 -1.10 1.35 0.75
N ILE A 89 -0.74 0.93 -0.47
CA ILE A 89 -0.46 -0.46 -0.81
C ILE A 89 0.71 -0.99 0.02
N THR A 90 1.78 -0.20 0.15
CA THR A 90 2.96 -0.58 0.92
C THR A 90 2.63 -0.69 2.42
N ASP A 91 1.86 0.23 2.98
CA ASP A 91 1.42 0.19 4.37
C ASP A 91 0.55 -1.03 4.67
N ILE A 92 -0.37 -1.38 3.76
CA ILE A 92 -1.20 -2.60 3.87
C ILE A 92 -0.31 -3.84 3.87
N TYR A 93 0.68 -3.91 2.97
CA TYR A 93 1.64 -5.01 2.93
C TYR A 93 2.43 -5.09 4.24
N MET A 94 3.11 -4.01 4.63
CA MET A 94 3.98 -4.00 5.80
C MET A 94 3.23 -4.38 7.08
N SER A 95 2.08 -3.74 7.32
CA SER A 95 1.30 -3.96 8.54
C SER A 95 0.57 -5.31 8.54
N GLY A 96 -0.02 -5.71 7.42
CA GLY A 96 -0.73 -6.98 7.28
C GLY A 96 0.20 -8.17 7.34
N PHE A 97 1.27 -8.13 6.56
CA PHE A 97 2.23 -9.22 6.47
C PHE A 97 3.04 -9.40 7.76
N ASN A 98 3.40 -8.32 8.45
CA ASN A 98 4.09 -8.41 9.74
C ASN A 98 3.27 -9.21 10.78
N ARG A 99 1.94 -9.00 10.81
CA ARG A 99 1.04 -9.81 11.67
C ARG A 99 0.98 -11.26 11.21
N MET A 100 0.95 -11.53 9.90
CA MET A 100 0.93 -12.88 9.35
C MET A 100 2.20 -13.66 9.67
N VAL A 101 3.37 -13.02 9.63
CA VAL A 101 4.67 -13.64 9.98
C VAL A 101 4.70 -14.11 11.43
N THR A 102 4.02 -13.41 12.33
CA THR A 102 3.91 -13.80 13.75
C THR A 102 2.77 -14.78 14.03
N ASP A 103 1.93 -15.05 13.04
CA ASP A 103 0.77 -15.93 13.14
C ASP A 103 1.14 -17.40 12.88
N ARG A 104 1.01 -18.24 13.91
CA ARG A 104 1.30 -19.69 13.85
C ARG A 104 0.36 -20.49 12.93
N ASN A 105 -0.65 -19.85 12.37
CA ASN A 105 -1.57 -20.49 11.42
C ASN A 105 -1.03 -20.53 9.99
N PHE A 106 0.06 -19.84 9.72
CA PHE A 106 0.73 -19.87 8.42
C PHE A 106 2.01 -20.69 8.47
N THR A 107 2.22 -21.53 7.46
CA THR A 107 3.49 -22.19 7.23
C THR A 107 4.49 -21.25 6.56
N PRO A 108 5.81 -21.51 6.66
CA PRO A 108 6.82 -20.72 5.95
C PRO A 108 6.60 -20.65 4.43
N GLY A 109 6.14 -21.73 3.81
CA GLY A 109 5.82 -21.78 2.37
C GLY A 109 4.64 -20.86 2.00
N GLU A 110 3.60 -20.83 2.83
CA GLU A 110 2.46 -19.93 2.64
C GLU A 110 2.85 -18.47 2.84
N LEU A 111 3.68 -18.17 3.85
CA LEU A 111 4.21 -16.82 4.05
C LEU A 111 5.04 -16.36 2.86
N ALA A 112 5.86 -17.23 2.27
CA ALA A 112 6.62 -16.92 1.08
C ALA A 112 5.70 -16.62 -0.12
N ALA A 113 4.65 -17.41 -0.33
CA ALA A 113 3.67 -17.18 -1.39
C ALA A 113 2.89 -15.87 -1.17
N ILE A 114 2.50 -15.58 0.07
CA ILE A 114 1.82 -14.33 0.44
C ILE A 114 2.73 -13.12 0.18
N SER A 115 4.00 -13.20 0.59
CA SER A 115 5.00 -12.15 0.34
C SER A 115 5.18 -11.89 -1.17
N ALA A 116 5.30 -12.95 -1.98
CA ALA A 116 5.42 -12.83 -3.42
C ALA A 116 4.18 -12.18 -4.06
N GLY A 117 2.99 -12.50 -3.56
CA GLY A 117 1.74 -11.88 -4.01
C GLY A 117 1.72 -10.36 -3.76
N TYR A 118 2.14 -9.92 -2.59
CA TYR A 118 2.27 -8.49 -2.28
C TYR A 118 3.33 -7.81 -3.15
N ALA A 119 4.50 -8.44 -3.32
CA ALA A 119 5.56 -7.90 -4.17
C ALA A 119 5.07 -7.67 -5.60
N ARG A 120 4.31 -8.63 -6.16
CA ARG A 120 3.71 -8.49 -7.48
C ARG A 120 2.74 -7.30 -7.57
N LEU A 121 1.87 -7.12 -6.58
CA LEU A 121 0.93 -6.00 -6.56
C LEU A 121 1.65 -4.65 -6.49
N LEU A 122 2.75 -4.56 -5.73
CA LEU A 122 3.58 -3.35 -5.65
C LEU A 122 4.37 -3.10 -6.94
N GLU A 123 4.90 -4.13 -7.58
CA GLU A 123 5.59 -4.03 -8.86
C GLU A 123 4.66 -3.43 -9.93
N GLU A 124 3.43 -3.95 -10.04
CA GLU A 124 2.42 -3.43 -10.96
C GLU A 124 2.04 -1.98 -10.63
N GLY A 125 1.90 -1.64 -9.33
CA GLY A 125 1.67 -0.26 -8.89
C GLY A 125 2.84 0.67 -9.24
N GLY A 126 4.08 0.22 -9.04
CA GLY A 126 5.29 0.96 -9.41
C GLY A 126 5.42 1.20 -10.91
N ALA A 127 5.02 0.22 -11.73
CA ALA A 127 4.97 0.39 -13.19
C ALA A 127 3.98 1.49 -13.59
N LEU A 128 2.80 1.57 -12.94
CA LEU A 128 1.83 2.65 -13.17
C LEU A 128 2.36 4.03 -12.79
N VAL A 129 3.14 4.13 -11.71
CA VAL A 129 3.79 5.41 -11.34
C VAL A 129 4.82 5.82 -12.38
N THR A 130 5.56 4.86 -12.93
CA THR A 130 6.52 5.12 -14.01
C THR A 130 5.82 5.58 -15.29
N GLU A 131 4.72 4.94 -15.67
CA GLU A 131 3.87 5.34 -16.79
C GLU A 131 3.33 6.76 -16.59
N LEU A 132 2.77 7.05 -15.41
CA LEU A 132 2.29 8.37 -15.02
C LEU A 132 3.37 9.43 -15.12
N LYS A 133 4.57 9.14 -14.60
CA LYS A 133 5.72 10.04 -14.69
C LYS A 133 6.02 10.40 -16.14
N ASN A 134 6.06 9.43 -17.03
CA ASN A 134 6.36 9.66 -18.44
C ASN A 134 5.31 10.58 -19.10
N ILE A 135 4.02 10.39 -18.81
CA ILE A 135 2.93 11.22 -19.35
C ILE A 135 2.98 12.66 -18.81
N VAL A 136 3.28 12.81 -17.51
CA VAL A 136 3.30 14.13 -16.85
C VAL A 136 4.56 14.95 -17.24
N THR A 137 5.72 14.28 -17.37
CA THR A 137 7.00 14.96 -17.64
C THR A 137 7.34 15.08 -19.12
N SER A 138 6.70 14.31 -20.00
CA SER A 138 6.95 14.34 -21.45
C SER A 138 6.35 15.60 -22.07
N GLY A 139 6.97 16.75 -21.81
CA GLY A 139 6.76 17.95 -22.62
C GLY A 139 7.33 17.84 -24.05
N ASN A 140 8.18 16.85 -24.31
CA ASN A 140 8.98 16.71 -25.52
C ASN A 140 8.92 15.27 -26.05
N GLY A 141 7.97 14.96 -26.92
CA GLY A 141 8.09 13.75 -27.75
C GLY A 141 6.84 12.91 -28.00
N LEU A 142 5.83 12.97 -27.14
CA LEU A 142 4.52 12.41 -27.46
C LEU A 142 3.61 13.58 -27.86
N SER A 143 3.18 13.61 -29.11
CA SER A 143 2.25 14.59 -29.67
C SER A 143 0.81 14.41 -29.12
N LEU A 144 0.68 14.13 -27.81
CA LEU A 144 -0.60 14.00 -27.15
C LEU A 144 -1.18 15.37 -26.84
N SER A 145 -2.44 15.58 -27.18
CA SER A 145 -3.21 16.73 -26.73
C SER A 145 -3.43 16.67 -25.21
N ASP A 146 -3.74 17.80 -24.58
CA ASP A 146 -4.03 17.85 -23.15
C ASP A 146 -5.18 16.92 -22.76
N LYS A 147 -6.17 16.74 -23.63
CA LYS A 147 -7.28 15.83 -23.44
C LYS A 147 -6.80 14.36 -23.38
N GLU A 148 -6.01 13.94 -24.36
CA GLU A 148 -5.45 12.57 -24.40
C GLU A 148 -4.58 12.27 -23.19
N ARG A 149 -3.78 13.25 -22.73
CA ARG A 149 -3.00 13.11 -21.48
C ARG A 149 -3.90 12.92 -20.28
N MET A 150 -4.99 13.69 -20.17
CA MET A 150 -5.95 13.53 -19.08
C MET A 150 -6.64 12.17 -19.11
N ASP A 151 -7.03 11.67 -20.28
CA ASP A 151 -7.64 10.36 -20.44
C ASP A 151 -6.68 9.24 -19.96
N VAL A 152 -5.39 9.36 -20.28
CA VAL A 152 -4.36 8.40 -19.79
C VAL A 152 -4.18 8.49 -18.28
N VAL A 153 -4.12 9.71 -17.70
CA VAL A 153 -4.04 9.90 -16.24
C VAL A 153 -5.23 9.25 -15.53
N ASP A 154 -6.44 9.37 -16.09
CA ASP A 154 -7.66 8.77 -15.56
C ASP A 154 -7.63 7.24 -15.59
N GLN A 155 -7.13 6.66 -16.68
CA GLN A 155 -6.95 5.22 -16.80
C GLN A 155 -5.92 4.71 -15.78
N ILE A 156 -4.79 5.37 -15.63
CA ILE A 156 -3.75 5.01 -14.66
C ILE A 156 -4.29 5.11 -13.23
N TYR A 157 -5.01 6.18 -12.89
CA TYR A 157 -5.67 6.35 -11.59
C TYR A 157 -6.64 5.19 -11.29
N THR A 158 -7.48 4.84 -12.25
CA THR A 158 -8.46 3.77 -12.11
C THR A 158 -7.78 2.40 -11.93
N ARG A 159 -6.70 2.13 -12.67
CA ARG A 159 -5.90 0.92 -12.52
C ARG A 159 -5.23 0.85 -11.15
N MET A 160 -4.65 1.96 -10.67
CA MET A 160 -4.03 2.04 -9.35
C MET A 160 -5.05 1.81 -8.23
N LEU A 161 -6.24 2.41 -8.34
CA LEU A 161 -7.34 2.19 -7.40
C LEU A 161 -7.71 0.69 -7.32
N ARG A 162 -7.72 0.00 -8.46
CA ARG A 162 -7.96 -1.44 -8.53
C ARG A 162 -6.86 -2.22 -7.79
N TYR A 163 -5.58 -1.89 -7.99
CA TYR A 163 -4.48 -2.58 -7.28
C TYR A 163 -4.52 -2.36 -5.78
N ARG A 164 -4.82 -1.14 -5.32
CA ARG A 164 -5.02 -0.85 -3.90
C ARG A 164 -6.16 -1.70 -3.30
N ASN A 165 -7.30 -1.76 -3.98
CA ASN A 165 -8.44 -2.54 -3.51
C ASN A 165 -8.15 -4.05 -3.55
N LEU A 166 -7.42 -4.52 -4.56
CA LEU A 166 -6.98 -5.90 -4.66
C LEU A 166 -6.01 -6.28 -3.54
N THR A 167 -5.12 -5.36 -3.14
CA THR A 167 -4.21 -5.57 -2.01
C THR A 167 -4.98 -5.73 -0.69
N ARG A 168 -5.99 -4.89 -0.45
CA ARG A 168 -6.88 -5.03 0.71
C ARG A 168 -7.61 -6.38 0.70
N TYR A 169 -8.24 -6.70 -0.41
CA TYR A 169 -8.94 -7.99 -0.57
C TYR A 169 -8.00 -9.18 -0.34
N TYR A 170 -6.80 -9.14 -0.90
CA TYR A 170 -5.78 -10.18 -0.72
C TYR A 170 -5.39 -10.34 0.75
N THR A 171 -5.18 -9.23 1.45
CA THR A 171 -4.90 -9.21 2.90
C THR A 171 -6.05 -9.80 3.70
N ASP A 172 -7.28 -9.36 3.45
CA ASP A 172 -8.46 -9.82 4.16
C ASP A 172 -8.68 -11.33 3.94
N LYS A 173 -8.46 -11.84 2.71
CA LYS A 173 -8.57 -13.27 2.43
C LYS A 173 -7.46 -14.11 3.07
N ALA A 174 -6.24 -13.60 3.15
CA ALA A 174 -5.19 -14.28 3.91
C ALA A 174 -5.56 -14.34 5.41
N ILE A 175 -6.04 -13.24 5.99
CA ILE A 175 -6.49 -13.21 7.40
C ILE A 175 -7.65 -14.18 7.63
N SER A 176 -8.61 -14.29 6.72
CA SER A 176 -9.74 -15.21 6.86
C SER A 176 -9.30 -16.67 6.98
N VAL A 177 -8.22 -17.06 6.29
CA VAL A 177 -7.62 -18.41 6.42
C VAL A 177 -7.15 -18.66 7.86
N SER A 178 -6.52 -17.66 8.50
CA SER A 178 -6.10 -17.79 9.90
C SER A 178 -7.30 -17.95 10.85
N PHE A 179 -8.37 -17.17 10.67
CA PHE A 179 -9.59 -17.32 11.47
C PHE A 179 -10.21 -18.71 11.31
N LEU A 180 -10.34 -19.22 10.09
CA LEU A 180 -10.88 -20.56 9.83
C LEU A 180 -10.04 -21.64 10.52
N ARG A 181 -8.73 -21.55 10.43
CA ARG A 181 -7.81 -22.51 11.08
C ARG A 181 -7.86 -22.41 12.62
N SER A 182 -8.05 -21.20 13.15
CA SER A 182 -8.12 -20.99 14.59
C SER A 182 -9.37 -21.62 15.23
N GLN A 183 -10.47 -21.70 14.50
CA GLN A 183 -11.69 -22.36 14.99
C GLN A 183 -11.45 -23.86 15.24
N SER A 184 -10.77 -24.54 14.31
CA SER A 184 -10.46 -25.96 14.45
C SER A 184 -9.38 -26.26 15.51
N LYS A 185 -8.54 -25.29 15.83
CA LYS A 185 -7.43 -25.44 16.79
C LYS A 185 -7.75 -24.93 18.20
N GLY A 186 -8.92 -24.31 18.41
CA GLY A 186 -9.25 -23.65 19.68
C GLY A 186 -8.41 -22.41 19.99
N ASP A 187 -7.84 -21.76 18.98
CA ASP A 187 -6.87 -20.66 19.07
C ASP A 187 -7.44 -19.30 18.65
N ALA A 188 -8.76 -19.17 18.69
CA ALA A 188 -9.47 -17.99 18.22
C ALA A 188 -9.08 -16.70 18.98
N ALA A 189 -8.84 -16.78 20.29
CA ALA A 189 -8.46 -15.61 21.09
C ALA A 189 -7.13 -15.00 20.64
N ARG A 190 -6.14 -15.81 20.29
CA ARG A 190 -4.85 -15.35 19.79
C ARG A 190 -5.00 -14.69 18.42
N VAL A 191 -5.78 -15.26 17.51
CA VAL A 191 -6.03 -14.67 16.19
C VAL A 191 -6.79 -13.36 16.32
N GLN A 192 -7.75 -13.27 17.23
CA GLN A 192 -8.42 -12.00 17.54
C GLN A 192 -7.48 -10.96 18.11
N ALA A 193 -6.49 -11.34 18.92
CA ALA A 193 -5.48 -10.41 19.42
C ALA A 193 -4.59 -9.84 18.28
N LEU A 194 -4.32 -10.64 17.24
CA LEU A 194 -3.51 -10.21 16.09
C LEU A 194 -4.29 -9.32 15.11
N TYR A 195 -5.54 -9.65 14.81
CA TYR A 195 -6.29 -9.04 13.69
C TYR A 195 -7.56 -8.30 14.12
N GLY A 196 -7.92 -8.33 15.39
CA GLY A 196 -9.19 -7.84 15.89
C GLY A 196 -10.31 -8.88 15.77
N LYS A 197 -11.55 -8.45 16.04
CA LYS A 197 -12.71 -9.34 15.91
C LYS A 197 -12.96 -9.69 14.44
N PRO A 198 -13.44 -10.91 14.14
CA PRO A 198 -13.88 -11.26 12.81
C PRO A 198 -14.91 -10.23 12.30
N SER A 199 -14.74 -9.77 11.09
CA SER A 199 -15.67 -8.88 10.43
C SER A 199 -16.13 -9.50 9.11
N GLU A 200 -17.26 -9.05 8.57
CA GLU A 200 -17.77 -9.53 7.28
C GLU A 200 -16.75 -9.42 6.13
N ARG A 201 -15.75 -8.56 6.28
CA ARG A 201 -14.65 -8.43 5.30
C ARG A 201 -13.80 -9.67 5.15
N TYR A 202 -13.76 -10.52 6.16
CA TYR A 202 -12.92 -11.72 6.16
C TYR A 202 -13.61 -12.97 5.60
N TRP A 203 -14.91 -12.87 5.29
CA TRP A 203 -15.72 -14.00 4.79
C TRP A 203 -16.10 -13.84 3.31
#